data_b07644a7754302af5bae426a533dbc15
#
_entry.id   b07644a7754302af5bae426a533dbc15
#
_cell.length_a   1.000
_cell.length_b   1.000
_cell.length_c   1.000
_cell.angle_alpha   90.00
_cell.angle_beta   90.00
_cell.angle_gamma   90.00
#
_symmetry.space_group_name_H-M   'P 1'
#
loop_
_entity.id
_entity.type
_entity.pdbx_description
1 polymer ?
#
loop_
_entity_poly.entity_id
_entity_poly.type
_entity_poly.pdbx_seq_one_letter_code
_entity_poly.pdbx_strand_id
1 'polypeptide(L)' 'MKELEVKAQESGQRFDKYLSRYLKEAPKSFLYKMLRKKNITLNGKKASGNEKLEVNDKVQLFFSDETLEKFMKMKT' A
#
# COMPACT_ATOMS: atom_id res chain seq x y z
N MET A 1 5.12 -9.03 7.64
CA MET A 1 5.31 -7.74 6.97
C MET A 1 5.68 -7.95 5.52
N LYS A 2 5.19 -7.10 4.63
CA LYS A 2 5.53 -7.20 3.24
C LYS A 2 6.06 -5.87 2.75
N GLU A 3 7.11 -5.89 1.96
CA GLU A 3 7.67 -4.67 1.39
C GLU A 3 7.58 -4.71 -0.11
N LEU A 4 7.15 -3.60 -0.70
CA LEU A 4 7.00 -3.51 -2.14
C LEU A 4 7.91 -2.40 -2.64
N GLU A 5 8.36 -2.53 -3.86
CA GLU A 5 9.19 -1.50 -4.48
C GLU A 5 8.43 -0.95 -5.68
N VAL A 6 8.32 0.37 -5.76
CA VAL A 6 7.60 1.01 -6.84
C VAL A 6 8.46 0.94 -8.11
N LYS A 7 7.87 0.43 -9.19
CA LYS A 7 8.59 0.31 -10.44
C LYS A 7 8.25 1.47 -11.36
N ALA A 8 9.00 1.61 -12.43
CA ALA A 8 8.83 2.73 -13.35
C ALA A 8 7.40 2.88 -13.83
N GLN A 9 6.75 1.77 -14.13
CA GLN A 9 5.39 1.82 -14.66
C GLN A 9 4.36 2.20 -13.60
N GLU A 10 4.76 2.17 -12.35
CA GLU A 10 3.87 2.50 -11.25
C GLU A 10 4.16 3.89 -10.68
N SER A 11 5.23 4.52 -11.10
CA SER A 11 5.59 5.81 -10.57
C SER A 11 4.63 6.87 -11.11
N GLY A 12 4.54 7.98 -10.40
CA GLY A 12 3.66 9.05 -10.81
C GLY A 12 2.24 8.92 -10.33
N GLN A 13 1.88 7.80 -9.72
CA GLN A 13 0.53 7.62 -9.18
C GLN A 13 0.49 8.13 -7.76
N ARG A 14 -0.70 8.42 -7.28
CA ARG A 14 -0.86 8.73 -5.86
C ARG A 14 -0.75 7.44 -5.08
N PHE A 15 -0.23 7.54 -3.88
CA PHE A 15 -0.01 6.38 -3.02
C PHE A 15 -1.33 5.66 -2.74
N ASP A 16 -2.40 6.40 -2.45
CA ASP A 16 -3.69 5.78 -2.15
C ASP A 16 -4.21 4.99 -3.37
N LYS A 17 -3.99 5.50 -4.57
CA LYS A 17 -4.43 4.81 -5.76
C LYS A 17 -3.61 3.54 -5.97
N TYR A 18 -2.32 3.60 -5.73
CA TYR A 18 -1.44 2.45 -5.84
C TYR A 18 -1.90 1.36 -4.86
N LEU A 19 -2.20 1.75 -3.63
CA LEU A 19 -2.64 0.79 -2.62
C LEU A 19 -3.98 0.17 -3.00
N SER A 20 -4.90 0.95 -3.53
CA SER A 20 -6.20 0.42 -3.95
C SER A 20 -6.04 -0.61 -5.05
N ARG A 21 -5.07 -0.42 -5.92
CA ARG A 21 -4.85 -1.37 -6.99
C ARG A 21 -4.17 -2.64 -6.49
N TYR A 22 -3.28 -2.49 -5.54
CA TYR A 22 -2.55 -3.62 -5.01
C TYR A 22 -3.40 -4.44 -4.05
N LEU A 23 -4.15 -3.77 -3.18
CA LEU A 23 -5.04 -4.44 -2.22
C LEU A 23 -6.46 -4.27 -2.72
N LYS A 24 -6.80 -4.98 -3.78
CA LYS A 24 -8.07 -4.81 -4.47
C LYS A 24 -9.29 -4.98 -3.63
N GLU A 25 -9.24 -5.86 -2.66
CA GLU A 25 -10.41 -6.13 -1.84
C GLU A 25 -10.55 -5.19 -0.64
N ALA A 26 -9.59 -4.31 -0.43
CA ALA A 26 -9.63 -3.43 0.71
C ALA A 26 -10.35 -2.13 0.38
N PRO A 27 -11.28 -1.70 1.21
CA PRO A 27 -11.95 -0.43 0.95
C PRO A 27 -11.00 0.71 1.26
N LYS A 28 -11.24 1.88 0.68
CA LYS A 28 -10.37 3.02 0.89
C LYS A 28 -10.34 3.44 2.36
N SER A 29 -11.46 3.31 3.05
CA SER A 29 -11.48 3.67 4.47
C SER A 29 -10.49 2.83 5.26
N PHE A 30 -10.37 1.56 4.90
CA PHE A 30 -9.42 0.68 5.56
C PHE A 30 -7.99 1.14 5.26
N LEU A 31 -7.72 1.51 4.01
CA LEU A 31 -6.39 1.94 3.63
C LEU A 31 -5.97 3.20 4.37
N TYR A 32 -6.88 4.17 4.47
CA TYR A 32 -6.55 5.39 5.19
C TYR A 32 -6.40 5.15 6.69
N LYS A 33 -7.15 4.19 7.22
CA LYS A 33 -7.03 3.86 8.62
C LYS A 33 -5.65 3.26 8.88
N MET A 34 -5.19 2.38 7.98
CA MET A 34 -3.90 1.74 8.14
C MET A 34 -2.76 2.74 7.96
N LEU A 35 -2.94 3.70 7.08
CA LEU A 35 -1.95 4.76 6.89
C LEU A 35 -1.83 5.57 8.17
N ARG A 36 -2.96 5.92 8.77
CA ARG A 36 -2.96 6.71 9.98
C ARG A 36 -2.28 5.95 11.13
N LYS A 37 -2.46 4.65 11.18
CA LYS A 37 -1.88 3.84 12.25
C LYS A 37 -0.45 3.42 11.96
N LYS A 38 0.10 3.84 10.85
CA LYS A 38 1.44 3.48 10.45
C LYS A 38 1.59 1.99 10.12
N ASN A 39 0.49 1.33 9.81
CA ASN A 39 0.58 -0.05 9.36
C ASN A 39 0.91 -0.08 7.88
N ILE A 40 0.82 1.06 7.20
CA ILE A 40 1.30 1.21 5.84
C ILE A 40 2.22 2.42 5.88
N THR A 41 3.46 2.24 5.44
CA THR A 41 4.41 3.33 5.44
C THR A 41 5.07 3.45 4.07
N LEU A 42 5.68 4.59 3.82
CA LEU A 42 6.36 4.84 2.56
C LEU A 42 7.79 5.22 2.92
N ASN A 43 8.74 4.45 2.47
CA ASN A 43 10.18 4.64 2.77
C ASN A 43 10.41 4.68 4.28
N GLY A 44 9.65 3.87 5.02
CA GLY A 44 9.79 3.76 6.45
C GLY A 44 9.19 4.90 7.24
N LYS A 45 8.45 5.79 6.57
CA LYS A 45 7.85 6.94 7.24
C LYS A 45 6.34 6.91 7.12
N LYS A 46 5.67 7.57 8.06
CA LYS A 46 4.23 7.63 8.00
C LYS A 46 3.81 8.37 6.74
N ALA A 47 2.76 7.93 6.12
CA ALA A 47 2.25 8.52 4.89
C ALA A 47 0.78 8.85 5.03
N SER A 48 0.30 9.77 4.21
CA SER A 48 -1.11 10.19 4.25
C SER A 48 -1.93 9.57 3.13
N GLY A 49 -1.28 9.09 2.11
CA GLY A 49 -1.97 8.49 0.97
C GLY A 49 -1.99 9.38 -0.25
N ASN A 50 -1.68 10.67 -0.10
CA ASN A 50 -1.70 11.56 -1.25
C ASN A 50 -0.30 11.82 -1.83
N GLU A 51 0.68 11.09 -1.38
CA GLU A 51 2.03 11.24 -1.88
C GLU A 51 2.11 10.73 -3.33
N LYS A 52 2.94 11.35 -4.12
CA LYS A 52 3.15 10.91 -5.48
C LYS A 52 4.32 9.95 -5.44
N LEU A 53 4.11 8.74 -5.94
CA LEU A 53 5.16 7.72 -5.89
C LEU A 53 6.20 7.93 -6.96
N GLU A 54 7.43 7.52 -6.66
CA GLU A 54 8.53 7.62 -7.60
C GLU A 54 9.20 6.26 -7.69
N VAL A 55 9.96 6.08 -8.74
CA VAL A 55 10.68 4.82 -8.94
C VAL A 55 11.57 4.53 -7.74
N ASN A 56 11.58 3.32 -7.30
CA ASN A 56 12.38 2.83 -6.19
C ASN A 56 11.86 3.20 -4.80
N ASP A 57 10.71 3.83 -4.72
CA ASP A 57 10.11 4.06 -3.41
C ASP A 57 9.77 2.72 -2.79
N LYS A 58 9.91 2.60 -1.49
CA LYS A 58 9.62 1.36 -0.78
C LYS A 58 8.35 1.52 0.03
N VAL A 59 7.45 0.58 -0.14
CA VAL A 59 6.18 0.58 0.60
C VAL A 59 6.20 -0.57 1.57
N GLN A 60 5.98 -0.30 2.84
CA GLN A 60 5.96 -1.34 3.86
C GLN A 60 4.53 -1.58 4.33
N LEU A 61 4.11 -2.82 4.33
CA LEU A 61 2.78 -3.20 4.78
C LEU A 61 2.96 -4.08 6.02
N PHE A 62 2.64 -3.52 7.18
CA PHE A 62 2.82 -4.25 8.43
C PHE A 62 1.55 -4.99 8.82
N PHE A 63 1.14 -5.92 7.98
CA PHE A 63 -0.03 -6.75 8.23
C PHE A 63 0.42 -8.19 8.43
N SER A 64 -0.43 -8.98 9.05
CA SER A 64 -0.16 -10.41 9.12
C SER A 64 -0.38 -10.98 7.72
N ASP A 65 0.21 -12.13 7.46
CA ASP A 65 0.07 -12.76 6.15
C ASP A 65 -1.39 -13.07 5.87
N GLU A 66 -2.12 -13.45 6.88
CA GLU A 66 -3.51 -13.77 6.74
C GLU A 66 -4.32 -12.54 6.30
N THR A 67 -4.04 -11.39 6.86
CA THR A 67 -4.72 -10.17 6.49
C THR A 67 -4.36 -9.77 5.07
N LEU A 68 -3.08 -9.93 4.70
CA LEU A 68 -2.66 -9.58 3.36
C LEU A 68 -3.38 -10.43 2.33
N GLU A 69 -3.47 -11.73 2.57
CA GLU A 69 -4.14 -12.61 1.65
C GLU A 69 -5.60 -12.26 1.49
N LYS A 70 -6.24 -11.83 2.57
CA LYS A 70 -7.62 -11.49 2.54
C LYS A 70 -7.90 -10.35 1.56
N PHE A 71 -7.03 -9.35 1.52
CA PHE A 71 -7.24 -8.20 0.68
C PHE A 71 -6.59 -8.26 -0.69
N MET A 72 -5.60 -9.14 -0.86
CA MET A 72 -4.96 -9.29 -2.13
C MET A 72 -5.55 -10.39 -2.96
N LYS A 73 -6.44 -11.29 -2.35
CA LYS A 73 -6.83 -12.44 -2.89
C LYS A 73 -7.46 -12.33 -4.11
N MET A 74 -7.07 -12.95 -5.01
CA MET A 74 -7.57 -12.96 -6.15
C MET A 74 -8.36 -14.05 -6.23
N LYS A 75 -8.92 -14.55 -5.99
CA LYS A 75 -9.61 -15.47 -6.07
C LYS A 75 -9.46 -16.40 -6.79
N THR A 76 -9.35 -17.01 -6.90
CA THR A 76 -9.10 -17.98 -7.60
C THR A 76 -9.89 -18.80 -7.82
#